data_c86109ba127ac868e17298fccd65a3ee
#
_entry.id   c86109ba127ac868e17298fccd65a3ee
#
_cell.length_a   1.000
_cell.length_b   1.000
_cell.length_c   1.000
_cell.angle_alpha   90.00
_cell.angle_beta   90.00
_cell.angle_gamma   90.00
#
_symmetry.space_group_name_H-M   'P 1'
#
loop_
_entity.id
_entity.type
_entity.pdbx_description
1 polymer ?
#
loop_
_entity_poly.entity_id
_entity_poly.type
_entity_poly.pdbx_seq_one_letter_code
_entity_poly.pdbx_strand_id
1 'polypeptide(L)'
;MAFVVAATWKAKPGEAGRITEVIKIMTPLSRQESGNLFYQAQVSPDEPETFFLYEQYTDAQAYEDHKNSAHFQKHVFGHAIDYLAERSVKTYQTIDV
;
A
#
# COMPACT_ATOMS: atom_id res chain seq x y z
N MET A 1 5.76 -6.95 -18.79
CA MET A 1 6.05 -7.27 -17.37
C MET A 1 5.43 -6.18 -16.49
N ALA A 2 4.81 -6.58 -15.41
CA ALA A 2 4.28 -5.62 -14.47
C ALA A 2 5.32 -5.26 -13.40
N PHE A 3 5.22 -4.05 -12.89
CA PHE A 3 6.02 -3.58 -11.75
C PHE A 3 5.27 -3.92 -10.47
N VAL A 4 5.90 -4.68 -9.58
CA VAL A 4 5.26 -5.20 -8.37
C VAL A 4 5.80 -4.46 -7.15
N VAL A 5 4.89 -4.10 -6.25
CA VAL A 5 5.21 -3.50 -4.96
C VAL A 5 4.69 -4.40 -3.85
N ALA A 6 5.57 -4.80 -2.96
CA ALA A 6 5.27 -5.58 -1.77
C ALA A 6 5.61 -4.74 -0.55
N ALA A 7 4.60 -4.21 0.12
CA ALA A 7 4.78 -3.33 1.26
C ALA A 7 4.33 -4.02 2.55
N THR A 8 5.10 -3.88 3.61
CA THR A 8 4.71 -4.33 4.94
C THR A 8 4.57 -3.12 5.85
N TRP A 9 3.42 -2.99 6.49
CA TRP A 9 3.11 -1.94 7.45
C TRP A 9 2.82 -2.56 8.79
N LYS A 10 3.51 -2.10 9.82
CA LYS A 10 3.22 -2.50 11.20
C LYS A 10 2.68 -1.30 11.96
N ALA A 11 1.45 -1.41 12.44
CA ALA A 11 0.83 -0.35 13.24
C ALA A 11 1.48 -0.25 14.61
N LYS A 12 1.52 0.95 15.16
CA LYS A 12 1.85 1.14 16.57
C LYS A 12 0.80 0.43 17.45
N PRO A 13 1.15 0.02 18.68
CA PRO A 13 0.20 -0.67 19.57
C PRO A 13 -1.12 0.08 19.68
N GLY A 14 -2.23 -0.63 19.46
CA GLY A 14 -3.58 -0.06 19.56
C GLY A 14 -4.05 0.70 18.31
N GLU A 15 -3.23 0.82 17.26
CA GLU A 15 -3.54 1.65 16.09
C GLU A 15 -3.96 0.85 14.85
N ALA A 16 -4.10 -0.48 14.97
CA ALA A 16 -4.48 -1.32 13.83
C ALA A 16 -5.82 -0.90 13.18
N GLY A 17 -6.79 -0.49 13.99
CA GLY A 17 -8.08 -0.01 13.48
C GLY A 17 -7.95 1.23 12.61
N ARG A 18 -7.07 2.15 13.01
CA ARG A 18 -6.80 3.37 12.26
C ARG A 18 -6.14 3.06 10.92
N ILE A 19 -5.19 2.13 10.91
CA ILE A 19 -4.52 1.71 9.67
C ILE A 19 -5.51 1.00 8.76
N THR A 20 -6.39 0.15 9.31
CA THR A 20 -7.44 -0.51 8.53
C THR A 20 -8.34 0.51 7.83
N GLU A 21 -8.73 1.58 8.51
CA GLU A 21 -9.56 2.63 7.91
C GLU A 21 -8.83 3.36 6.76
N VAL A 22 -7.54 3.65 6.93
CA VAL A 22 -6.74 4.24 5.85
C VAL A 22 -6.70 3.32 4.64
N ILE A 23 -6.48 2.03 4.85
CA ILE A 23 -6.43 1.03 3.77
C ILE A 23 -7.78 0.97 3.03
N LYS A 24 -8.89 1.03 3.76
CA LYS A 24 -10.23 1.02 3.16
C LYS A 24 -10.48 2.24 2.28
N ILE A 25 -9.92 3.39 2.64
CA ILE A 25 -10.01 4.62 1.84
C ILE A 25 -9.10 4.52 0.63
N MET A 26 -7.86 4.08 0.82
CA MET A 26 -6.84 4.04 -0.23
C MET A 26 -7.12 3.01 -1.32
N THR A 27 -7.73 1.89 -0.97
CA THR A 27 -7.93 0.78 -1.90
C THR A 27 -8.74 1.18 -3.14
N PRO A 28 -9.97 1.72 -3.03
CA PRO A 28 -10.72 2.12 -4.22
C PRO A 28 -10.05 3.24 -5.00
N LEU A 29 -9.42 4.20 -4.31
CA LEU A 29 -8.74 5.31 -4.98
C LEU A 29 -7.52 4.83 -5.76
N SER A 30 -6.76 3.90 -5.19
CA SER A 30 -5.60 3.31 -5.86
C SER A 30 -6.01 2.49 -7.08
N ARG A 31 -7.10 1.73 -6.97
CA ARG A 31 -7.62 0.91 -8.08
C ARG A 31 -8.14 1.76 -9.25
N GLN A 32 -8.48 3.02 -9.03
CA GLN A 32 -8.92 3.94 -10.08
C GLN A 32 -7.76 4.60 -10.81
N GLU A 33 -6.53 4.47 -10.33
CA GLU A 33 -5.35 5.00 -11.02
C GLU A 33 -5.14 4.27 -12.33
N SER A 34 -4.88 5.01 -13.41
CA SER A 34 -4.77 4.45 -14.76
C SER A 34 -3.64 3.42 -14.89
N GLY A 35 -2.58 3.57 -14.11
CA GLY A 35 -1.43 2.66 -14.13
C GLY A 35 -1.51 1.53 -13.11
N ASN A 36 -2.57 1.46 -12.30
CA ASN A 36 -2.74 0.39 -11.32
C ASN A 36 -3.36 -0.84 -11.98
N LEU A 37 -2.70 -1.99 -11.85
CA LEU A 37 -3.19 -3.27 -12.36
C LEU A 37 -3.81 -4.12 -11.27
N PHE A 38 -3.33 -4.00 -10.04
CA PHE A 38 -3.80 -4.79 -8.91
C PHE A 38 -3.44 -4.10 -7.60
N TYR A 39 -4.35 -4.13 -6.64
CA TYR A 39 -4.11 -3.55 -5.32
C TYR A 39 -4.91 -4.34 -4.30
N GLN A 40 -4.23 -5.02 -3.37
CA GLN A 40 -4.89 -5.82 -2.34
C GLN A 40 -4.08 -5.73 -1.05
N ALA A 41 -4.75 -5.36 0.02
CA ALA A 41 -4.17 -5.36 1.36
C ALA A 41 -4.66 -6.57 2.15
N GLN A 42 -3.81 -7.06 3.04
CA GLN A 42 -4.09 -8.17 3.93
C GLN A 42 -3.61 -7.83 5.33
N VAL A 43 -4.22 -8.46 6.34
CA VAL A 43 -3.73 -8.40 7.71
C VAL A 43 -3.29 -9.78 8.15
N SER A 44 -2.19 -9.86 8.91
CA SER A 44 -1.72 -11.13 9.44
C SER A 44 -2.71 -11.66 10.49
N PRO A 45 -3.15 -12.94 10.39
CA PRO A 45 -4.03 -13.51 11.42
C PRO A 45 -3.33 -13.71 12.76
N ASP A 46 -2.00 -13.85 12.76
CA ASP A 46 -1.20 -14.09 13.97
C ASP A 46 -0.69 -12.77 14.59
N GLU A 47 -0.52 -11.74 13.78
CA GLU A 47 -0.03 -10.43 14.20
C GLU A 47 -1.00 -9.37 13.70
N PRO A 48 -2.08 -9.07 14.44
CA PRO A 48 -3.18 -8.23 13.94
C PRO A 48 -2.78 -6.76 13.69
N GLU A 49 -1.57 -6.37 14.06
CA GLU A 49 -1.04 -5.03 13.76
C GLU A 49 -0.13 -5.02 12.54
N THR A 50 0.07 -6.16 11.88
CA THR A 50 0.92 -6.29 10.69
C THR A 50 0.06 -6.46 9.44
N PHE A 51 0.27 -5.56 8.48
CA PHE A 51 -0.44 -5.52 7.21
C PHE A 51 0.53 -5.74 6.06
N PHE A 52 0.07 -6.42 5.02
CA PHE A 52 0.82 -6.64 3.80
C PHE A 52 0.02 -6.09 2.62
N LEU A 53 0.62 -5.21 1.82
CA LEU A 53 -0.01 -4.64 0.64
C LEU A 53 0.70 -5.19 -0.59
N TYR A 54 -0.06 -5.85 -1.45
CA TYR A 54 0.44 -6.36 -2.72
C TYR A 54 -0.15 -5.55 -3.85
N GLU A 55 0.72 -4.96 -4.68
CA GLU A 55 0.31 -4.01 -5.71
C GLU A 55 1.04 -4.31 -7.01
N GLN A 56 0.35 -4.11 -8.15
CA GLN A 56 0.97 -4.18 -9.46
C GLN A 56 0.65 -2.92 -10.25
N TYR A 57 1.64 -2.43 -10.95
CA TYR A 57 1.55 -1.25 -11.81
C TYR A 57 2.07 -1.58 -13.21
N THR A 58 1.66 -0.79 -14.21
CA THR A 58 2.11 -0.99 -15.59
C THR A 58 3.63 -0.81 -15.72
N ASP A 59 4.22 0.09 -14.93
CA ASP A 59 5.65 0.36 -14.90
C ASP A 59 6.04 1.09 -13.61
N ALA A 60 7.31 1.36 -13.45
CA ALA A 60 7.83 2.07 -12.28
C ALA A 60 7.28 3.50 -12.18
N GLN A 61 7.04 4.16 -13.31
CA GLN A 61 6.50 5.52 -13.32
C GLN A 61 5.08 5.55 -12.75
N ALA A 62 4.25 4.54 -13.06
CA ALA A 62 2.90 4.44 -12.51
C ALA A 62 2.93 4.33 -10.98
N TYR A 63 3.91 3.64 -10.42
CA TYR A 63 4.11 3.59 -8.97
C TYR A 63 4.53 4.95 -8.41
N GLU A 64 5.42 5.68 -9.09
CA GLU A 64 5.77 7.04 -8.70
C GLU A 64 4.55 7.95 -8.73
N ASP A 65 3.71 7.83 -9.76
CA ASP A 65 2.45 8.60 -9.86
C ASP A 65 1.51 8.28 -8.70
N HIS A 66 1.44 7.00 -8.29
CA HIS A 66 0.68 6.57 -7.11
C HIS A 66 1.15 7.27 -5.84
N LYS A 67 2.46 7.29 -5.60
CA LYS A 67 3.04 7.94 -4.42
C LYS A 67 2.84 9.46 -4.43
N ASN A 68 2.79 10.06 -5.61
CA ASN A 68 2.59 11.50 -5.77
C ASN A 68 1.10 11.89 -5.87
N SER A 69 0.19 10.92 -5.83
CA SER A 69 -1.23 11.20 -5.88
C SER A 69 -1.71 11.96 -4.65
N ALA A 70 -2.79 12.73 -4.83
CA ALA A 70 -3.38 13.50 -3.73
C ALA A 70 -3.83 12.57 -2.58
N HIS A 71 -4.39 11.41 -2.92
CA HIS A 71 -4.86 10.47 -1.90
C HIS A 71 -3.69 9.83 -1.12
N PHE A 72 -2.58 9.49 -1.79
CA PHE A 72 -1.43 8.94 -1.09
C PHE A 72 -0.81 9.99 -0.15
N GLN A 73 -0.63 11.21 -0.63
CA GLN A 73 -0.05 12.28 0.16
C GLN A 73 -0.92 12.61 1.39
N LYS A 74 -2.23 12.64 1.21
CA LYS A 74 -3.17 12.95 2.29
C LYS A 74 -3.28 11.84 3.32
N HIS A 75 -3.49 10.59 2.87
CA HIS A 75 -3.86 9.49 3.76
C HIS A 75 -2.67 8.67 4.25
N VAL A 76 -1.59 8.59 3.48
CA VAL A 76 -0.39 7.86 3.90
C VAL A 76 0.61 8.79 4.56
N PHE A 77 1.21 9.72 3.82
CA PHE A 77 2.21 10.63 4.39
C PHE A 77 1.60 11.64 5.36
N GLY A 78 0.40 12.11 5.08
CA GLY A 78 -0.28 13.09 5.93
C GLY A 78 -1.00 12.50 7.14
N HIS A 79 -1.08 11.17 7.25
CA HIS A 79 -1.85 10.54 8.32
C HIS A 79 -1.27 9.20 8.78
N ALA A 80 -1.37 8.15 7.96
CA ALA A 80 -1.03 6.78 8.37
C ALA A 80 0.38 6.65 8.93
N ILE A 81 1.35 7.35 8.34
CA ILE A 81 2.76 7.21 8.71
C ILE A 81 3.01 7.53 10.19
N ASP A 82 2.22 8.41 10.77
CA ASP A 82 2.34 8.77 12.18
C ASP A 82 1.89 7.64 13.12
N TYR A 83 1.15 6.69 12.61
CA TYR A 83 0.60 5.56 13.38
C TYR A 83 1.24 4.23 13.01
N LEU A 84 2.30 4.25 12.20
CA LEU A 84 3.07 3.07 11.82
C LEU A 84 4.34 2.99 12.66
N ALA A 85 4.57 1.82 13.26
CA ALA A 85 5.82 1.53 13.96
C ALA A 85 6.93 1.17 12.98
N GLU A 86 6.58 0.46 11.90
CA GLU A 86 7.51 0.03 10.86
C GLU A 86 6.82 0.11 9.51
N ARG A 87 7.60 0.39 8.47
CA ARG A 87 7.15 0.39 7.09
C ARG A 87 8.30 -0.03 6.20
N SER A 88 8.10 -1.05 5.39
CA SER A 88 9.09 -1.49 4.41
C SER A 88 8.42 -1.69 3.06
N VAL A 89 9.19 -1.46 2.00
CA VAL A 89 8.71 -1.61 0.62
C VAL A 89 9.78 -2.36 -0.17
N LYS A 90 9.36 -3.40 -0.88
CA LYS A 90 10.21 -4.12 -1.84
C LYS A 90 9.54 -4.09 -3.20
N THR A 91 10.35 -4.01 -4.23
CA THR A 91 9.84 -3.95 -5.60
C THR A 91 10.37 -5.13 -6.41
N TYR A 92 9.55 -5.55 -7.37
CA TYR A 92 9.83 -6.70 -8.23
C TYR A 92 9.29 -6.43 -9.63
N GLN A 93 9.63 -7.29 -10.56
CA GLN A 93 8.95 -7.35 -11.86
C GLN A 93 8.38 -8.75 -12.03
N THR A 94 7.20 -8.83 -12.65
CA THR A 94 6.63 -10.14 -12.96
C THR A 94 7.48 -10.85 -14.00
N ILE A 95 7.50 -12.19 -13.92
CA ILE A 95 8.11 -13.03 -14.94
C ILE A 95 6.94 -13.51 -15.82
N ASP A 96 6.93 -13.05 -17.07
CA ASP A 96 5.87 -13.41 -18.01
C ASP A 96 6.11 -14.82 -18.57
N VAL A 97 5.08 -15.63 -18.55
CA VAL A 97 5.13 -17.02 -19.02
C VAL A 97 4.07 -17.28 -20.08
#